data_f88a3eb71291bf9c9cc1e7fcaef2d9a2
#
_entry.id   f88a3eb71291bf9c9cc1e7fcaef2d9a2
#
_cell.length_a   1.000
_cell.length_b   1.000
_cell.length_c   1.000
_cell.angle_alpha   90.00
_cell.angle_beta   90.00
_cell.angle_gamma   90.00
#
_symmetry.space_group_name_H-M   'P 1'
#
loop_
_entity.id
_entity.type
_entity.pdbx_description
1 polymer ?
#
loop_
_entity_poly.entity_id
_entity_poly.type
_entity_poly.pdbx_seq_one_letter_code
_entity_poly.pdbx_strand_id
1 'polypeptide(L)'
;YYGSQKSLHLLKMADQAVDTIKCEAKKLIDLGANTVVLTSITDMGLTPSFRHYGNLVMRGGSNAYMLRFNQNIREAVKELQQPNIQVMLADLYKYSEDIYKSAKRHGIKNTTDACLQGFSKTEKQHGVKKHKCDNPDEYLYWDLFHPTNRAHQLLAQAVKSDLF
;
A
#
# COMPACT_ATOMS: atom_id res chain seq x y z
N TYR A 1 22.25 -2.69 19.06
CA TYR A 1 22.57 -3.92 18.30
C TYR A 1 21.33 -4.72 17.87
N TYR A 2 20.28 -4.81 18.70
CA TYR A 2 19.03 -5.52 18.34
C TYR A 2 18.21 -4.84 17.23
N GLY A 3 18.27 -3.53 17.11
CA GLY A 3 17.56 -2.77 16.09
C GLY A 3 18.11 -2.94 14.68
N SER A 4 19.43 -3.09 14.54
CA SER A 4 20.08 -3.19 13.24
C SER A 4 19.84 -4.54 12.54
N GLN A 5 19.80 -5.65 13.28
CA GLN A 5 19.53 -6.99 12.71
C GLN A 5 18.08 -7.13 12.24
N LYS A 6 17.09 -6.61 13.00
CA LYS A 6 15.69 -6.60 12.59
C LYS A 6 15.45 -5.75 11.35
N SER A 7 16.08 -4.57 11.28
CA SER A 7 16.00 -3.70 10.11
C SER A 7 16.60 -4.37 8.87
N LEU A 8 17.77 -5.01 9.00
CA LEU A 8 18.38 -5.75 7.89
C LEU A 8 17.53 -6.92 7.41
N HIS A 9 16.86 -7.63 8.32
CA HIS A 9 15.93 -8.69 7.96
C HIS A 9 14.74 -8.18 7.15
N LEU A 10 14.15 -7.07 7.55
CA LEU A 10 13.03 -6.44 6.80
C LEU A 10 13.45 -5.98 5.40
N LEU A 11 14.65 -5.42 5.25
CA LEU A 11 15.17 -5.06 3.93
C LEU A 11 15.37 -6.27 3.03
N LYS A 12 15.92 -7.38 3.56
CA LYS A 12 16.04 -8.64 2.82
C LYS A 12 14.67 -9.22 2.41
N MET A 13 13.67 -9.11 3.29
CA MET A 13 12.30 -9.52 2.95
C MET A 13 11.73 -8.69 1.79
N ALA A 14 11.99 -7.38 1.77
CA ALA A 14 11.57 -6.53 0.65
C ALA A 14 12.26 -6.93 -0.66
N ASP A 15 13.58 -7.22 -0.61
CA ASP A 15 14.33 -7.69 -1.76
C ASP A 15 13.76 -9.01 -2.29
N GLN A 16 13.57 -10.00 -1.43
CA GLN A 16 13.01 -11.31 -1.78
C GLN A 16 11.58 -11.22 -2.35
N ALA A 17 10.75 -10.34 -1.80
CA ALA A 17 9.40 -10.13 -2.30
C ALA A 17 9.40 -9.59 -3.73
N VAL A 18 10.25 -8.61 -4.02
CA VAL A 18 10.35 -8.04 -5.38
C VAL A 18 11.02 -9.01 -6.34
N ASP A 19 12.03 -9.77 -5.92
CA ASP A 19 12.63 -10.82 -6.75
C ASP A 19 11.59 -11.88 -7.15
N THR A 20 10.71 -12.26 -6.22
CA THR A 20 9.61 -13.18 -6.52
C THR A 20 8.64 -12.57 -7.54
N ILE A 21 8.21 -11.33 -7.33
CA ILE A 21 7.32 -10.61 -8.26
C ILE A 21 7.95 -10.53 -9.66
N LYS A 22 9.24 -10.19 -9.72
CA LYS A 22 9.98 -10.12 -10.98
C LYS A 22 10.04 -11.48 -11.70
N CYS A 23 10.29 -12.55 -10.95
CA CYS A 23 10.28 -13.90 -11.49
C CYS A 23 8.91 -14.29 -12.06
N GLU A 24 7.83 -14.00 -11.34
CA GLU A 24 6.48 -14.33 -11.80
C GLU A 24 6.04 -13.44 -12.98
N ALA A 25 6.40 -12.14 -12.97
CA ALA A 25 6.16 -11.26 -14.10
C ALA A 25 6.87 -11.76 -15.37
N LYS A 26 8.13 -12.24 -15.24
CA LYS A 26 8.85 -12.83 -16.36
C LYS A 26 8.15 -14.08 -16.90
N LYS A 27 7.63 -14.95 -16.05
CA LYS A 27 6.86 -16.12 -16.50
C LYS A 27 5.61 -15.71 -17.28
N LEU A 28 4.90 -14.68 -16.86
CA LEU A 28 3.74 -14.16 -17.60
C LEU A 28 4.15 -13.65 -19.00
N ILE A 29 5.27 -12.94 -19.09
CA ILE A 29 5.82 -12.49 -20.37
C ILE A 29 6.19 -13.67 -21.26
N ASP A 30 6.87 -14.67 -20.70
CA ASP A 30 7.26 -15.89 -21.42
C ASP A 30 6.03 -16.71 -21.90
N LEU A 31 4.89 -16.57 -21.23
CA LEU A 31 3.59 -17.15 -21.60
C LEU A 31 2.79 -16.29 -22.61
N GLY A 32 3.34 -15.15 -23.03
CA GLY A 32 2.74 -14.31 -24.08
C GLY A 32 2.06 -13.04 -23.60
N ALA A 33 2.21 -12.65 -22.33
CA ALA A 33 1.74 -11.34 -21.88
C ALA A 33 2.61 -10.24 -22.53
N ASN A 34 1.98 -9.34 -23.26
CA ASN A 34 2.64 -8.18 -23.88
C ASN A 34 2.50 -6.90 -23.05
N THR A 35 1.66 -6.92 -22.01
CA THR A 35 1.48 -5.82 -21.06
C THR A 35 1.47 -6.38 -19.64
N VAL A 36 2.33 -5.87 -18.78
CA VAL A 36 2.42 -6.24 -17.37
C VAL A 36 2.41 -4.97 -16.51
N VAL A 37 1.56 -4.92 -15.50
CA VAL A 37 1.51 -3.81 -14.55
C VAL A 37 2.00 -4.31 -13.20
N LEU A 38 3.10 -3.74 -12.71
CA LEU A 38 3.58 -3.94 -11.35
C LEU A 38 3.10 -2.81 -10.46
N THR A 39 2.89 -3.09 -9.17
CA THR A 39 2.41 -2.08 -8.22
C THR A 39 3.44 -1.79 -7.15
N SER A 40 3.60 -0.52 -6.78
CA SER A 40 4.21 -0.17 -5.50
C SER A 40 3.25 -0.46 -4.34
N ILE A 41 3.73 -0.48 -3.11
CA ILE A 41 2.87 -0.56 -1.92
C ILE A 41 2.58 0.85 -1.39
N THR A 42 1.37 1.03 -0.87
CA THR A 42 0.88 2.30 -0.30
C THR A 42 1.63 2.67 0.98
N ASP A 43 1.54 3.93 1.41
CA ASP A 43 2.09 4.34 2.71
C ASP A 43 1.30 3.72 3.87
N MET A 44 1.87 2.67 4.45
CA MET A 44 1.29 1.99 5.61
C MET A 44 1.21 2.91 6.84
N GLY A 45 2.08 3.91 6.94
CA GLY A 45 2.06 4.90 8.02
C GLY A 45 0.78 5.74 8.05
N LEU A 46 0.07 5.84 6.95
CA LEU A 46 -1.22 6.53 6.85
C LEU A 46 -2.38 5.71 7.43
N THR A 47 -2.23 4.40 7.59
CA THR A 47 -3.32 3.52 8.05
C THR A 47 -3.69 3.75 9.52
N PRO A 48 -4.95 3.56 9.91
CA PRO A 48 -5.38 3.66 11.31
C PRO A 48 -4.57 2.75 12.25
N SER A 49 -4.18 1.56 11.79
CA SER A 49 -3.36 0.64 12.58
C SER A 49 -2.03 1.26 13.01
N PHE A 50 -1.30 1.87 12.08
CA PHE A 50 -0.01 2.50 12.39
C PHE A 50 -0.18 3.80 13.16
N ARG A 51 -1.23 4.56 12.90
CA ARG A 51 -1.50 5.83 13.59
C ARG A 51 -1.86 5.63 15.06
N HIS A 52 -2.73 4.68 15.36
CA HIS A 52 -3.26 4.48 16.72
C HIS A 52 -2.46 3.45 17.53
N TYR A 53 -1.91 2.43 16.88
CA TYR A 53 -1.30 1.28 17.57
C TYR A 53 0.17 1.04 17.22
N GLY A 54 0.71 1.72 16.21
CA GLY A 54 2.11 1.59 15.82
C GLY A 54 3.06 2.30 16.78
N ASN A 55 4.04 1.57 17.32
CA ASN A 55 5.15 2.17 18.05
C ASN A 55 6.27 2.62 17.09
N LEU A 56 7.27 3.37 17.60
CA LEU A 56 8.39 3.89 16.79
C LEU A 56 9.16 2.80 16.04
N VAL A 57 9.35 1.64 16.67
CA VAL A 57 10.10 0.52 16.05
C VAL A 57 9.31 -0.06 14.88
N MET A 58 8.00 -0.27 15.06
CA MET A 58 7.11 -0.75 13.99
C MET A 58 7.05 0.25 12.84
N ARG A 59 6.89 1.54 13.13
CA ARG A 59 6.83 2.60 12.12
C ARG A 59 8.13 2.69 11.33
N GLY A 60 9.28 2.71 12.01
CA GLY A 60 10.59 2.75 11.36
C GLY A 60 10.86 1.53 10.49
N GLY A 61 10.56 0.32 10.99
CA GLY A 61 10.74 -0.92 10.25
C GLY A 61 9.85 -1.02 9.03
N SER A 62 8.57 -0.65 9.15
CA SER A 62 7.64 -0.66 8.03
C SER A 62 8.00 0.37 6.96
N ASN A 63 8.46 1.57 7.36
CA ASN A 63 8.93 2.57 6.42
C ASN A 63 10.17 2.07 5.66
N ALA A 64 11.15 1.47 6.35
CA ALA A 64 12.34 0.93 5.71
C ALA A 64 11.99 -0.17 4.69
N TYR A 65 11.11 -1.11 5.07
CA TYR A 65 10.60 -2.14 4.17
C TYR A 65 9.91 -1.54 2.94
N MET A 66 8.97 -0.64 3.16
CA MET A 66 8.18 -0.01 2.11
C MET A 66 9.06 0.77 1.13
N LEU A 67 9.99 1.60 1.63
CA LEU A 67 10.90 2.37 0.78
C LEU A 67 11.78 1.45 -0.07
N ARG A 68 12.33 0.38 0.55
CA ARG A 68 13.13 -0.62 -0.16
C ARG A 68 12.33 -1.35 -1.21
N PHE A 69 11.14 -1.83 -0.87
CA PHE A 69 10.23 -2.49 -1.80
C PHE A 69 9.90 -1.58 -2.98
N ASN A 70 9.48 -0.33 -2.70
CA ASN A 70 9.07 0.61 -3.74
C ASN A 70 10.24 1.07 -4.63
N GLN A 71 11.45 1.11 -4.11
CA GLN A 71 12.64 1.30 -4.91
C GLN A 71 12.87 0.12 -5.85
N ASN A 72 12.93 -1.09 -5.31
CA ASN A 72 13.22 -2.31 -6.07
C ASN A 72 12.16 -2.59 -7.14
N ILE A 73 10.87 -2.32 -6.87
CA ILE A 73 9.81 -2.55 -7.87
C ILE A 73 9.95 -1.59 -9.06
N ARG A 74 10.40 -0.35 -8.83
CA ARG A 74 10.71 0.58 -9.93
C ARG A 74 11.88 0.11 -10.78
N GLU A 75 12.88 -0.51 -10.16
CA GLU A 75 14.02 -1.10 -10.87
C GLU A 75 13.57 -2.33 -11.64
N ALA A 76 12.76 -3.21 -11.04
CA ALA A 76 12.20 -4.39 -11.71
C ALA A 76 11.38 -4.03 -12.96
N VAL A 77 10.59 -2.94 -12.92
CA VAL A 77 9.89 -2.44 -14.13
C VAL A 77 10.86 -2.12 -15.25
N LYS A 78 12.00 -1.49 -14.96
CA LYS A 78 13.02 -1.15 -15.97
C LYS A 78 13.72 -2.40 -16.51
N GLU A 79 14.07 -3.34 -15.63
CA GLU A 79 14.77 -4.59 -16.00
C GLU A 79 13.93 -5.53 -16.86
N LEU A 80 12.59 -5.50 -16.68
CA LEU A 80 11.67 -6.35 -17.41
C LEU A 80 11.25 -5.79 -18.77
N GLN A 81 11.63 -4.54 -19.10
CA GLN A 81 11.37 -3.96 -20.42
C GLN A 81 12.04 -4.77 -21.53
N GLN A 82 11.28 -5.08 -22.56
CA GLN A 82 11.76 -5.79 -23.75
C GLN A 82 11.09 -5.21 -24.99
N PRO A 83 11.65 -5.39 -26.20
CA PRO A 83 10.97 -5.02 -27.43
C PRO A 83 9.58 -5.69 -27.50
N ASN A 84 8.54 -4.91 -27.76
CA ASN A 84 7.13 -5.33 -27.86
C ASN A 84 6.47 -5.78 -26.52
N ILE A 85 7.16 -5.59 -25.38
CA ILE A 85 6.58 -5.83 -24.05
C ILE A 85 6.48 -4.50 -23.30
N GLN A 86 5.29 -4.16 -22.87
CA GLN A 86 5.04 -2.97 -22.05
C GLN A 86 4.98 -3.37 -20.58
N VAL A 87 5.97 -2.95 -19.79
CA VAL A 87 5.95 -3.12 -18.33
C VAL A 87 5.74 -1.77 -17.68
N MET A 88 4.67 -1.63 -16.90
CA MET A 88 4.26 -0.36 -16.30
C MET A 88 4.27 -0.44 -14.78
N LEU A 89 4.44 0.70 -14.12
CA LEU A 89 4.32 0.83 -12.67
C LEU A 89 3.02 1.57 -12.33
N ALA A 90 2.12 0.91 -11.61
CA ALA A 90 1.07 1.62 -10.88
C ALA A 90 1.64 2.07 -9.54
N ASP A 91 1.99 3.36 -9.42
CA ASP A 91 2.60 3.91 -8.20
C ASP A 91 1.56 4.16 -7.11
N LEU A 92 1.07 3.07 -6.48
CA LEU A 92 0.08 3.14 -5.43
C LEU A 92 0.54 3.96 -4.22
N TYR A 93 1.85 4.05 -3.97
CA TYR A 93 2.39 4.93 -2.94
C TYR A 93 2.03 6.39 -3.23
N LYS A 94 2.39 6.86 -4.41
CA LYS A 94 2.08 8.24 -4.86
C LYS A 94 0.58 8.50 -4.87
N TYR A 95 -0.21 7.60 -5.45
CA TYR A 95 -1.66 7.80 -5.55
C TYR A 95 -2.34 7.84 -4.18
N SER A 96 -1.93 6.98 -3.24
CA SER A 96 -2.49 7.00 -1.88
C SER A 96 -2.16 8.29 -1.13
N GLU A 97 -0.94 8.82 -1.29
CA GLU A 97 -0.55 10.12 -0.75
C GLU A 97 -1.36 11.27 -1.35
N ASP A 98 -1.52 11.29 -2.68
CA ASP A 98 -2.28 12.34 -3.37
C ASP A 98 -3.76 12.33 -2.96
N ILE A 99 -4.36 11.13 -2.85
CA ILE A 99 -5.74 10.96 -2.34
C ILE A 99 -5.84 11.44 -0.90
N TYR A 100 -4.89 11.07 -0.03
CA TYR A 100 -4.86 11.52 1.36
C TYR A 100 -4.82 13.06 1.45
N LYS A 101 -3.91 13.70 0.71
CA LYS A 101 -3.74 15.16 0.68
C LYS A 101 -4.96 15.89 0.12
N SER A 102 -5.65 15.28 -0.84
CA SER A 102 -6.83 15.85 -1.51
C SER A 102 -8.18 15.29 -1.01
N ALA A 103 -8.19 14.52 0.06
CA ALA A 103 -9.35 13.76 0.56
C ALA A 103 -10.64 14.59 0.66
N LYS A 104 -10.55 15.81 1.19
CA LYS A 104 -11.69 16.71 1.32
C LYS A 104 -12.34 17.07 -0.03
N ARG A 105 -11.55 17.21 -1.11
CA ARG A 105 -12.06 17.48 -2.46
C ARG A 105 -12.88 16.32 -3.03
N HIS A 106 -12.65 15.13 -2.48
CA HIS A 106 -13.34 13.89 -2.86
C HIS A 106 -14.49 13.51 -1.92
N GLY A 107 -14.86 14.40 -0.97
CA GLY A 107 -15.92 14.18 0.00
C GLY A 107 -15.49 13.33 1.20
N ILE A 108 -14.22 12.94 1.30
CA ILE A 108 -13.67 12.19 2.43
C ILE A 108 -13.37 13.17 3.57
N LYS A 109 -14.06 13.01 4.70
CA LYS A 109 -13.95 13.88 5.89
C LYS A 109 -12.99 13.29 6.93
N ASN A 110 -12.89 11.95 7.01
CA ASN A 110 -12.05 11.25 7.96
C ASN A 110 -10.97 10.43 7.23
N THR A 111 -9.71 10.80 7.46
CA THR A 111 -8.54 10.14 6.86
C THR A 111 -7.67 9.40 7.89
N THR A 112 -8.08 9.38 9.16
CA THR A 112 -7.28 8.88 10.28
C THR A 112 -7.86 7.65 10.95
N ASP A 113 -9.19 7.60 11.06
CA ASP A 113 -9.88 6.54 11.76
C ASP A 113 -10.51 5.53 10.79
N ALA A 114 -10.76 4.34 11.30
CA ALA A 114 -11.54 3.32 10.59
C ALA A 114 -13.04 3.61 10.69
N CYS A 115 -13.79 3.35 9.62
CA CYS A 115 -15.26 3.36 9.65
C CYS A 115 -15.80 2.20 10.51
N LEU A 116 -15.16 1.02 10.42
CA LEU A 116 -15.48 -0.16 11.22
C LEU A 116 -14.45 -0.34 12.34
N GLN A 117 -14.88 -0.19 13.60
CA GLN A 117 -14.01 -0.21 14.78
C GLN A 117 -14.42 -1.31 15.77
N GLY A 118 -13.47 -1.74 16.62
CA GLY A 118 -13.70 -2.68 17.71
C GLY A 118 -13.87 -4.14 17.28
N PHE A 119 -13.52 -4.49 16.07
CA PHE A 119 -13.65 -5.86 15.56
C PHE A 119 -12.31 -6.62 15.58
N SER A 120 -11.18 -5.93 15.43
CA SER A 120 -9.86 -6.55 15.51
C SER A 120 -9.46 -6.93 16.93
N LYS A 121 -8.50 -7.88 17.06
CA LYS A 121 -7.95 -8.25 18.36
C LYS A 121 -7.25 -7.06 19.02
N THR A 122 -6.50 -6.29 18.25
CA THR A 122 -5.79 -5.10 18.74
C THR A 122 -6.74 -4.08 19.32
N GLU A 123 -7.81 -3.72 18.61
CA GLU A 123 -8.81 -2.77 19.08
C GLU A 123 -9.49 -3.23 20.38
N LYS A 124 -9.85 -4.51 20.46
CA LYS A 124 -10.44 -5.10 21.68
C LYS A 124 -9.49 -5.02 22.88
N GLN A 125 -8.19 -5.26 22.68
CA GLN A 125 -7.16 -5.13 23.72
C GLN A 125 -7.01 -3.70 24.23
N HIS A 126 -7.33 -2.71 23.39
CA HIS A 126 -7.32 -1.28 23.74
C HIS A 126 -8.71 -0.75 24.18
N GLY A 127 -9.66 -1.64 24.40
CA GLY A 127 -11.00 -1.28 24.92
C GLY A 127 -11.89 -0.58 23.89
N VAL A 128 -11.58 -0.66 22.61
CA VAL A 128 -12.39 -0.03 21.56
C VAL A 128 -13.71 -0.79 21.42
N LYS A 129 -14.83 -0.08 21.57
CA LYS A 129 -16.17 -0.63 21.40
C LYS A 129 -16.47 -0.85 19.92
N LYS A 130 -17.29 -1.87 19.63
CA LYS A 130 -17.79 -2.11 18.27
C LYS A 130 -18.59 -0.91 17.78
N HIS A 131 -18.18 -0.37 16.67
CA HIS A 131 -18.83 0.76 16.01
C HIS A 131 -18.68 0.64 14.49
N LYS A 132 -19.67 1.09 13.76
CA LYS A 132 -19.63 1.29 12.31
C LYS A 132 -20.11 2.71 12.04
N CYS A 133 -19.39 3.43 11.22
CA CYS A 133 -19.76 4.79 10.81
C CYS A 133 -21.06 4.78 9.97
N ASP A 134 -21.81 5.87 9.99
CA ASP A 134 -23.06 6.00 9.24
C ASP A 134 -22.82 6.11 7.73
N ASN A 135 -21.76 6.83 7.33
CA ASN A 135 -21.42 7.04 5.93
C ASN A 135 -19.97 6.62 5.61
N PRO A 136 -19.76 5.39 5.09
CA PRO A 136 -18.43 4.89 4.74
C PRO A 136 -17.71 5.72 3.67
N ASP A 137 -18.43 6.39 2.78
CA ASP A 137 -17.83 7.20 1.70
C ASP A 137 -17.16 8.48 2.21
N GLU A 138 -17.44 8.87 3.46
CA GLU A 138 -16.76 9.97 4.13
C GLU A 138 -15.45 9.57 4.83
N TYR A 139 -15.11 8.26 4.82
CA TYR A 139 -13.90 7.71 5.41
C TYR A 139 -12.92 7.22 4.35
N LEU A 140 -11.61 7.44 4.61
CA LEU A 140 -10.55 6.87 3.77
C LEU A 140 -10.39 5.37 4.03
N TYR A 141 -10.52 4.94 5.30
CA TYR A 141 -10.31 3.57 5.74
C TYR A 141 -11.59 2.91 6.22
N TRP A 142 -11.83 1.68 5.72
CA TRP A 142 -12.91 0.82 6.18
C TRP A 142 -12.62 0.24 7.56
N ASP A 143 -11.46 -0.35 7.73
CA ASP A 143 -10.95 -0.91 8.98
C ASP A 143 -9.52 -0.40 9.27
N LEU A 144 -8.77 -1.10 10.13
CA LEU A 144 -7.43 -0.67 10.51
C LEU A 144 -6.42 -0.60 9.34
N PHE A 145 -6.69 -1.28 8.23
CA PHE A 145 -5.76 -1.42 7.10
C PHE A 145 -6.39 -1.14 5.74
N HIS A 146 -7.63 -1.58 5.53
CA HIS A 146 -8.26 -1.58 4.22
C HIS A 146 -8.91 -0.24 3.90
N PRO A 147 -8.69 0.30 2.69
CA PRO A 147 -9.42 1.47 2.21
C PRO A 147 -10.92 1.20 2.07
N THR A 148 -11.73 2.25 2.11
CA THR A 148 -13.17 2.16 1.78
C THR A 148 -13.38 1.92 0.28
N ASN A 149 -14.60 1.57 -0.11
CA ASN A 149 -14.98 1.49 -1.52
C ASN A 149 -14.72 2.81 -2.26
N ARG A 150 -15.01 3.95 -1.63
CA ARG A 150 -14.71 5.28 -2.18
C ARG A 150 -13.22 5.48 -2.45
N ALA A 151 -12.38 5.11 -1.51
CA ALA A 151 -10.92 5.20 -1.65
C ALA A 151 -10.39 4.28 -2.77
N HIS A 152 -10.92 3.05 -2.89
CA HIS A 152 -10.59 2.15 -3.99
C HIS A 152 -11.00 2.71 -5.36
N GLN A 153 -12.17 3.34 -5.48
CA GLN A 153 -12.58 4.01 -6.72
C GLN A 153 -11.61 5.13 -7.12
N LEU A 154 -11.17 5.93 -6.16
CA LEU A 154 -10.18 6.99 -6.42
C LEU A 154 -8.82 6.42 -6.84
N LEU A 155 -8.37 5.35 -6.20
CA LEU A 155 -7.14 4.63 -6.61
C LEU A 155 -7.27 4.08 -8.02
N ALA A 156 -8.38 3.43 -8.34
CA ALA A 156 -8.61 2.89 -9.68
C ALA A 156 -8.65 4.00 -10.76
N GLN A 157 -9.25 5.15 -10.44
CA GLN A 157 -9.25 6.31 -11.34
C GLN A 157 -7.83 6.85 -11.56
N ALA A 158 -7.03 6.95 -10.49
CA ALA A 158 -5.65 7.41 -10.59
C ALA A 158 -4.80 6.46 -11.46
N VAL A 159 -4.91 5.14 -11.23
CA VAL A 159 -4.23 4.12 -12.05
C VAL A 159 -4.65 4.24 -13.51
N LYS A 160 -5.97 4.32 -13.78
CA LYS A 160 -6.48 4.44 -15.14
C LYS A 160 -5.97 5.70 -15.84
N SER A 161 -5.96 6.83 -15.14
CA SER A 161 -5.52 8.11 -15.71
C SER A 161 -4.01 8.18 -15.97
N ASP A 162 -3.19 7.42 -15.23
CA ASP A 162 -1.74 7.46 -15.34
C ASP A 162 -1.19 6.42 -16.33
N LEU A 163 -1.89 5.29 -16.49
CA LEU A 163 -1.39 4.17 -17.30
C LEU A 163 -2.11 4.00 -18.66
N PHE A 164 -3.30 4.58 -18.80
CA PHE A 164 -4.18 4.38 -19.97
C PHE A 164 -4.83 5.70 -20.43
#